data_06a9f1f49706ca5c34fd5446fef953d3
#
_entry.id   06a9f1f49706ca5c34fd5446fef953d3
#
_cell.length_a   1.000
_cell.length_b   1.000
_cell.length_c   1.000
_cell.angle_alpha   90.00
_cell.angle_beta   90.00
_cell.angle_gamma   90.00
#
_symmetry.space_group_name_H-M   'P 1'
#
loop_
_entity.id
_entity.type
_entity.pdbx_description
1 polymer ?
#
loop_
_entity_poly.entity_id
_entity_poly.type
_entity_poly.pdbx_seq_one_letter_code
_entity_poly.pdbx_strand_id
1 'polypeptide(L)'
;MVSYGHLLVTQANAVLSAVSKKGLDPKDFGWELTTPTLVHTPSGYSFTFQFVDYDQHQAEYCPGEDTAYENRRGGDWDGQLSLVEEWLTNLKRETQAPDLWSLLSEQTALVEAASADLPNTPFSTVEIGKISAGLRELQAYIEKTQQLDEQKRAFLESKLAYLVDEATVKEDRTGSTSQ
;
A
#
# COMPACT_ATOMS: atom_id res chain seq x y z
N MET A 1 -34.03 -19.66 7.29
CA MET A 1 -32.99 -19.87 8.32
C MET A 1 -31.67 -19.61 7.62
N VAL A 2 -30.91 -18.61 8.04
CA VAL A 2 -29.62 -18.33 7.45
C VAL A 2 -28.65 -19.40 7.93
N SER A 3 -27.99 -20.10 7.00
CA SER A 3 -26.96 -21.09 7.31
C SER A 3 -25.61 -20.41 7.27
N TYR A 4 -24.79 -20.56 8.30
CA TYR A 4 -23.42 -20.06 8.36
C TYR A 4 -22.39 -21.17 8.08
N GLY A 5 -22.74 -22.09 7.17
CA GLY A 5 -21.95 -23.29 6.92
C GLY A 5 -21.96 -24.21 8.14
N HIS A 6 -20.79 -24.49 8.70
CA HIS A 6 -20.65 -25.34 9.90
C HIS A 6 -20.66 -24.55 11.22
N LEU A 7 -20.78 -23.22 11.18
CA LEU A 7 -20.81 -22.40 12.39
C LEU A 7 -22.21 -22.40 13.04
N LEU A 8 -22.22 -22.43 14.36
CA LEU A 8 -23.42 -22.14 15.14
C LEU A 8 -23.77 -20.65 15.04
N VAL A 9 -25.04 -20.30 15.19
CA VAL A 9 -25.52 -18.92 15.24
C VAL A 9 -24.76 -18.10 16.30
N THR A 10 -24.50 -18.71 17.47
CA THR A 10 -23.74 -18.07 18.55
C THR A 10 -22.30 -17.75 18.15
N GLN A 11 -21.66 -18.64 17.37
CA GLN A 11 -20.32 -18.45 16.84
C GLN A 11 -20.28 -17.34 15.79
N ALA A 12 -21.21 -17.33 14.85
CA ALA A 12 -21.35 -16.26 13.87
C ALA A 12 -21.59 -14.89 14.54
N ASN A 13 -22.40 -14.85 15.59
CA ASN A 13 -22.64 -13.64 16.38
C ASN A 13 -21.37 -13.18 17.12
N ALA A 14 -20.54 -14.10 17.62
CA ALA A 14 -19.26 -13.76 18.25
C ALA A 14 -18.29 -13.12 17.24
N VAL A 15 -18.25 -13.63 16.01
CA VAL A 15 -17.46 -13.03 14.90
C VAL A 15 -17.93 -11.62 14.59
N LEU A 16 -19.24 -11.38 14.44
CA LEU A 16 -19.77 -10.03 14.20
C LEU A 16 -19.49 -9.09 15.36
N SER A 17 -19.51 -9.60 16.60
CA SER A 17 -19.14 -8.82 17.78
C SER A 17 -17.66 -8.43 17.74
N ALA A 18 -16.76 -9.30 17.29
CA ALA A 18 -15.35 -9.01 17.10
C ALA A 18 -15.14 -7.92 16.03
N VAL A 19 -15.85 -7.98 14.89
CA VAL A 19 -15.86 -6.95 13.85
C VAL A 19 -16.20 -5.59 14.46
N SER A 20 -17.30 -5.49 15.19
CA SER A 20 -17.75 -4.25 15.83
C SER A 20 -16.74 -3.73 16.87
N LYS A 21 -16.15 -4.61 17.69
CA LYS A 21 -15.12 -4.26 18.68
C LYS A 21 -13.87 -3.65 18.05
N LYS A 22 -13.50 -4.11 16.84
CA LYS A 22 -12.37 -3.56 16.07
C LYS A 22 -12.71 -2.24 15.38
N GLY A 23 -13.96 -1.76 15.48
CA GLY A 23 -14.42 -0.50 14.89
C GLY A 23 -14.61 -0.59 13.38
N LEU A 24 -14.92 -1.78 12.87
CA LEU A 24 -15.32 -2.03 11.48
C LEU A 24 -16.86 -2.10 11.41
N ASP A 25 -17.44 -1.70 10.26
CA ASP A 25 -18.89 -1.79 10.07
C ASP A 25 -19.28 -3.24 9.70
N PRO A 26 -20.12 -3.92 10.50
CA PRO A 26 -20.59 -5.27 10.17
C PRO A 26 -21.29 -5.38 8.81
N LYS A 27 -21.83 -4.28 8.26
CA LYS A 27 -22.50 -4.25 6.95
C LYS A 27 -21.53 -4.47 5.80
N ASP A 28 -20.24 -4.19 6.01
CA ASP A 28 -19.20 -4.41 5.02
C ASP A 28 -18.77 -5.87 4.93
N PHE A 29 -19.36 -6.76 5.73
CA PHE A 29 -19.03 -8.17 5.77
C PHE A 29 -20.16 -9.06 5.27
N GLY A 30 -19.80 -10.04 4.45
CA GLY A 30 -20.69 -11.07 3.94
C GLY A 30 -20.17 -12.46 4.25
N TRP A 31 -21.10 -13.45 4.28
CA TRP A 31 -20.76 -14.86 4.42
C TRP A 31 -20.87 -15.56 3.07
N GLU A 32 -19.84 -16.31 2.69
CA GLU A 32 -19.93 -17.30 1.64
C GLU A 32 -20.37 -18.65 2.25
N LEU A 33 -21.47 -19.21 1.72
CA LEU A 33 -22.15 -20.35 2.35
C LEU A 33 -21.56 -21.70 1.94
N THR A 34 -20.91 -21.78 0.79
CA THR A 34 -20.31 -23.03 0.27
C THR A 34 -19.12 -23.46 1.09
N THR A 35 -18.29 -22.51 1.45
CA THR A 35 -17.19 -22.64 2.40
C THR A 35 -17.41 -21.58 3.45
N PRO A 36 -17.35 -21.89 4.77
CA PRO A 36 -17.64 -20.90 5.80
C PRO A 36 -16.57 -19.80 5.80
N THR A 37 -16.77 -18.81 4.93
CA THR A 37 -15.83 -17.72 4.69
C THR A 37 -16.50 -16.40 4.99
N LEU A 38 -15.88 -15.61 5.85
CA LEU A 38 -16.24 -14.22 6.09
C LEU A 38 -15.47 -13.35 5.11
N VAL A 39 -16.16 -12.53 4.31
CA VAL A 39 -15.57 -11.66 3.30
C VAL A 39 -15.83 -10.22 3.66
N HIS A 40 -14.79 -9.40 3.65
CA HIS A 40 -14.92 -7.94 3.69
C HIS A 40 -15.17 -7.44 2.27
N THR A 41 -16.43 -7.14 1.97
CA THR A 41 -16.91 -6.82 0.61
C THR A 41 -16.16 -5.66 -0.07
N PRO A 42 -15.81 -4.54 0.62
CA PRO A 42 -15.12 -3.43 -0.04
C PRO A 42 -13.71 -3.76 -0.52
N SER A 43 -12.97 -4.63 0.18
CA SER A 43 -11.58 -4.98 -0.19
C SER A 43 -11.43 -6.34 -0.85
N GLY A 44 -12.43 -7.21 -0.72
CA GLY A 44 -12.35 -8.61 -1.15
C GLY A 44 -11.50 -9.50 -0.22
N TYR A 45 -10.96 -8.97 0.87
CA TYR A 45 -10.21 -9.75 1.86
C TYR A 45 -11.12 -10.72 2.61
N SER A 46 -10.60 -11.89 2.97
CA SER A 46 -11.43 -12.98 3.49
C SER A 46 -10.76 -13.76 4.62
N PHE A 47 -11.61 -14.38 5.43
CA PHE A 47 -11.23 -15.32 6.48
C PHE A 47 -12.06 -16.59 6.32
N THR A 48 -11.41 -17.70 6.03
CA THR A 48 -12.03 -19.01 5.82
C THR A 48 -11.83 -19.89 7.03
N PHE A 49 -12.94 -20.39 7.58
CA PHE A 49 -12.95 -21.37 8.68
C PHE A 49 -12.80 -22.79 8.10
N GLN A 50 -11.74 -23.47 8.48
CA GLN A 50 -11.48 -24.84 8.05
C GLN A 50 -11.60 -25.80 9.26
N PHE A 51 -12.43 -26.80 9.11
CA PHE A 51 -12.62 -27.84 10.12
C PHE A 51 -11.91 -29.11 9.64
N VAL A 52 -10.76 -29.41 10.23
CA VAL A 52 -9.92 -30.53 9.77
C VAL A 52 -10.23 -31.81 10.55
N ASP A 53 -10.55 -31.70 11.84
CA ASP A 53 -10.93 -32.81 12.71
C ASP A 53 -11.68 -32.30 13.95
N TYR A 54 -12.23 -33.18 14.78
CA TYR A 54 -13.13 -32.89 15.92
C TYR A 54 -12.59 -31.78 16.88
N ASP A 55 -11.28 -31.63 17.00
CA ASP A 55 -10.64 -30.63 17.87
C ASP A 55 -9.55 -29.78 17.16
N GLN A 56 -9.52 -29.80 15.82
CA GLN A 56 -8.50 -29.06 15.08
C GLN A 56 -9.13 -28.11 14.07
N HIS A 57 -9.34 -26.89 14.51
CA HIS A 57 -9.74 -25.80 13.63
C HIS A 57 -8.51 -25.17 13.00
N GLN A 58 -8.61 -24.92 11.70
CA GLN A 58 -7.63 -24.13 10.93
C GLN A 58 -8.32 -22.90 10.36
N ALA A 59 -7.54 -21.90 10.06
CA ALA A 59 -8.01 -20.73 9.34
C ALA A 59 -7.06 -20.43 8.19
N GLU A 60 -7.63 -20.07 7.06
CA GLU A 60 -6.92 -19.47 5.96
C GLU A 60 -7.46 -18.05 5.78
N TYR A 61 -6.60 -17.05 5.77
CA TYR A 61 -7.03 -15.66 5.69
C TYR A 61 -6.08 -14.77 4.89
N CYS A 62 -6.66 -13.75 4.32
CA CYS A 62 -6.06 -12.65 3.60
C CYS A 62 -6.71 -11.34 4.09
N PRO A 63 -5.94 -10.31 4.48
CA PRO A 63 -4.49 -10.30 4.55
C PRO A 63 -3.95 -11.01 5.80
N GLY A 64 -2.76 -11.62 5.66
CA GLY A 64 -1.99 -12.12 6.79
C GLY A 64 -1.20 -11.03 7.50
N GLU A 65 -0.36 -11.41 8.47
CA GLU A 65 0.47 -10.48 9.22
C GLU A 65 1.68 -10.00 8.37
N ASP A 66 2.43 -10.95 7.84
CA ASP A 66 3.66 -10.71 7.05
C ASP A 66 3.54 -11.17 5.60
N THR A 67 2.47 -11.88 5.25
CA THR A 67 2.20 -12.42 3.91
C THR A 67 0.80 -12.08 3.44
N ALA A 68 0.59 -12.07 2.12
CA ALA A 68 -0.74 -11.82 1.57
C ALA A 68 -1.76 -12.88 2.04
N TYR A 69 -1.34 -14.15 2.10
CA TYR A 69 -2.16 -15.27 2.58
C TYR A 69 -1.48 -15.96 3.74
N GLU A 70 -2.24 -16.31 4.75
CA GLU A 70 -1.78 -17.01 5.92
C GLU A 70 -2.70 -18.18 6.25
N ASN A 71 -2.10 -19.31 6.67
CA ASN A 71 -2.83 -20.50 7.14
C ASN A 71 -2.34 -20.84 8.54
N ARG A 72 -3.24 -20.81 9.52
CA ARG A 72 -2.90 -21.04 10.93
C ARG A 72 -3.87 -22.02 11.61
N ARG A 73 -3.33 -22.73 12.59
CA ARG A 73 -4.13 -23.60 13.46
C ARG A 73 -4.67 -22.79 14.62
N GLY A 74 -6.00 -22.79 14.76
CA GLY A 74 -6.70 -22.14 15.86
C GLY A 74 -6.89 -23.05 17.07
N GLY A 75 -6.73 -24.37 16.90
CA GLY A 75 -7.07 -25.34 17.95
C GLY A 75 -8.59 -25.42 18.18
N ASP A 76 -9.06 -24.90 19.31
CA ASP A 76 -10.48 -24.81 19.64
C ASP A 76 -11.17 -23.55 19.09
N TRP A 77 -12.43 -23.34 19.48
CA TRP A 77 -13.21 -22.17 19.05
C TRP A 77 -12.61 -20.84 19.55
N ASP A 78 -12.10 -20.80 20.77
CA ASP A 78 -11.52 -19.56 21.33
C ASP A 78 -10.25 -19.17 20.58
N GLY A 79 -9.43 -20.15 20.20
CA GLY A 79 -8.29 -19.96 19.33
C GLY A 79 -8.68 -19.48 17.92
N GLN A 80 -9.77 -20.04 17.36
CA GLN A 80 -10.34 -19.57 16.08
C GLN A 80 -10.78 -18.10 16.15
N LEU A 81 -11.50 -17.74 17.23
CA LEU A 81 -11.95 -16.36 17.42
C LEU A 81 -10.76 -15.38 17.59
N SER A 82 -9.70 -15.83 18.25
CA SER A 82 -8.45 -15.07 18.36
C SER A 82 -7.80 -14.81 17.00
N LEU A 83 -7.80 -15.80 16.09
CA LEU A 83 -7.32 -15.63 14.72
C LEU A 83 -8.22 -14.66 13.92
N VAL A 84 -9.53 -14.68 14.13
CA VAL A 84 -10.43 -13.68 13.55
C VAL A 84 -10.06 -12.27 14.02
N GLU A 85 -9.83 -12.08 15.31
CA GLU A 85 -9.45 -10.77 15.87
C GLU A 85 -8.09 -10.27 15.33
N GLU A 86 -7.15 -11.17 15.11
CA GLU A 86 -5.86 -10.89 14.47
C GLU A 86 -6.06 -10.48 13.01
N TRP A 87 -6.80 -11.28 12.23
CA TRP A 87 -7.14 -10.95 10.85
C TRP A 87 -7.83 -9.60 10.70
N LEU A 88 -8.80 -9.27 11.57
CA LEU A 88 -9.48 -7.97 11.56
C LEU A 88 -8.51 -6.81 11.84
N THR A 89 -7.46 -7.05 12.62
CA THR A 89 -6.40 -6.05 12.84
C THR A 89 -5.57 -5.85 11.59
N ASN A 90 -5.19 -6.93 10.91
CA ASN A 90 -4.46 -6.89 9.63
C ASN A 90 -5.31 -6.24 8.54
N LEU A 91 -6.59 -6.63 8.42
CA LEU A 91 -7.55 -6.03 7.51
C LEU A 91 -7.63 -4.51 7.68
N LYS A 92 -7.75 -4.05 8.92
CA LYS A 92 -7.78 -2.61 9.21
C LYS A 92 -6.49 -1.91 8.81
N ARG A 93 -5.34 -2.51 9.09
CA ARG A 93 -4.02 -1.99 8.68
C ARG A 93 -3.94 -1.85 7.16
N GLU A 94 -4.29 -2.90 6.42
CA GLU A 94 -4.18 -2.92 4.95
C GLU A 94 -5.18 -1.98 4.28
N THR A 95 -6.42 -1.90 4.78
CA THR A 95 -7.43 -1.00 4.20
C THR A 95 -7.18 0.48 4.50
N GLN A 96 -6.39 0.80 5.53
CA GLN A 96 -6.00 2.16 5.88
C GLN A 96 -4.63 2.57 5.31
N ALA A 97 -3.84 1.62 4.83
CA ALA A 97 -2.55 1.90 4.22
C ALA A 97 -2.74 2.65 2.88
N PRO A 98 -2.01 3.74 2.64
CA PRO A 98 -2.04 4.40 1.35
C PRO A 98 -1.36 3.52 0.29
N ASP A 99 -2.02 3.34 -0.87
CA ASP A 99 -1.39 2.67 -2.01
C ASP A 99 -0.43 3.62 -2.72
N LEU A 100 0.81 3.65 -2.23
CA LEU A 100 1.87 4.51 -2.76
C LEU A 100 2.25 4.14 -4.20
N TRP A 101 2.07 2.88 -4.61
CA TRP A 101 2.36 2.45 -5.97
C TRP A 101 1.33 2.96 -6.97
N SER A 102 0.05 2.94 -6.62
CA SER A 102 -1.01 3.55 -7.44
C SER A 102 -0.80 5.05 -7.56
N LEU A 103 -0.49 5.75 -6.45
CA LEU A 103 -0.20 7.18 -6.47
C LEU A 103 1.01 7.51 -7.36
N LEU A 104 2.08 6.72 -7.28
CA LEU A 104 3.26 6.89 -8.13
C LEU A 104 2.94 6.65 -9.60
N SER A 105 2.16 5.62 -9.91
CA SER A 105 1.74 5.30 -11.28
C SER A 105 0.88 6.40 -11.89
N GLU A 106 -0.05 6.96 -11.12
CA GLU A 106 -0.86 8.10 -11.55
C GLU A 106 0.01 9.34 -11.85
N GLN A 107 0.97 9.65 -10.98
CA GLN A 107 1.89 10.75 -11.20
C GLN A 107 2.75 10.53 -12.45
N THR A 108 3.24 9.33 -12.66
CA THR A 108 4.03 8.98 -13.85
C THR A 108 3.21 9.12 -15.12
N ALA A 109 1.97 8.63 -15.13
CA ALA A 109 1.06 8.75 -16.26
C ALA A 109 0.71 10.22 -16.59
N LEU A 110 0.55 11.07 -15.57
CA LEU A 110 0.32 12.51 -15.76
C LEU A 110 1.56 13.20 -16.37
N VAL A 111 2.76 12.84 -15.94
CA VAL A 111 4.01 13.37 -16.50
C VAL A 111 4.19 12.89 -17.94
N GLU A 112 3.92 11.64 -18.24
CA GLU A 112 3.99 11.09 -19.60
C GLU A 112 2.96 11.76 -20.52
N ALA A 113 1.70 11.92 -20.08
CA ALA A 113 0.68 12.62 -20.84
C ALA A 113 1.04 14.10 -21.09
N ALA A 114 1.56 14.79 -20.08
CA ALA A 114 2.01 16.16 -20.22
C ALA A 114 3.23 16.30 -21.15
N SER A 115 4.11 15.29 -21.20
CA SER A 115 5.30 15.29 -22.07
C SER A 115 5.00 14.87 -23.51
N ALA A 116 3.93 14.11 -23.76
CA ALA A 116 3.56 13.63 -25.11
C ALA A 116 3.16 14.78 -26.05
N ASP A 117 2.57 15.85 -25.51
CA ASP A 117 2.13 17.01 -26.28
C ASP A 117 3.15 18.16 -26.35
N LEU A 118 4.24 18.06 -25.59
CA LEU A 118 5.28 19.09 -25.61
C LEU A 118 6.28 18.81 -26.73
N PRO A 119 6.47 19.75 -27.68
CA PRO A 119 7.59 19.65 -28.63
C PRO A 119 8.89 19.56 -27.80
N ASN A 120 9.77 18.65 -28.20
CA ASN A 120 11.09 18.47 -27.53
C ASN A 120 11.98 19.70 -27.77
N THR A 121 11.56 20.83 -27.20
CA THR A 121 12.28 22.10 -27.26
C THR A 121 13.20 22.19 -26.06
N PRO A 122 14.44 22.70 -26.24
CA PRO A 122 15.36 22.98 -25.13
C PRO A 122 14.68 23.91 -24.11
N PHE A 123 14.91 23.65 -22.83
CA PHE A 123 14.43 24.54 -21.78
C PHE A 123 14.99 25.95 -21.97
N SER A 124 14.17 26.97 -21.77
CA SER A 124 14.62 28.35 -21.73
C SER A 124 15.51 28.59 -20.50
N THR A 125 16.37 29.58 -20.56
CA THR A 125 17.24 29.97 -19.43
C THR A 125 16.45 30.25 -18.14
N VAL A 126 15.23 30.76 -18.26
CA VAL A 126 14.33 31.01 -17.11
C VAL A 126 13.84 29.70 -16.50
N GLU A 127 13.49 28.69 -17.32
CA GLU A 127 13.05 27.36 -16.86
C GLU A 127 14.20 26.60 -16.22
N ILE A 128 15.40 26.64 -16.81
CA ILE A 128 16.61 26.05 -16.23
C ILE A 128 16.89 26.69 -14.86
N GLY A 129 16.75 28.00 -14.73
CA GLY A 129 16.90 28.70 -13.46
C GLY A 129 15.91 28.23 -12.39
N LYS A 130 14.65 28.03 -12.76
CA LYS A 130 13.60 27.47 -11.84
C LYS A 130 13.88 26.03 -11.44
N ILE A 131 14.29 25.19 -12.40
CA ILE A 131 14.65 23.78 -12.13
C ILE A 131 15.84 23.73 -11.16
N SER A 132 16.89 24.51 -11.43
CA SER A 132 18.08 24.57 -10.57
C SER A 132 17.78 25.08 -9.16
N ALA A 133 16.87 26.05 -9.02
CA ALA A 133 16.42 26.52 -7.71
C ALA A 133 15.65 25.44 -6.94
N GLY A 134 14.69 24.75 -7.59
CA GLY A 134 13.94 23.66 -6.99
C GLY A 134 14.82 22.47 -6.56
N LEU A 135 15.83 22.12 -7.36
CA LEU A 135 16.79 21.07 -7.01
C LEU A 135 17.64 21.44 -5.78
N ARG A 136 18.03 22.72 -5.63
CA ARG A 136 18.73 23.19 -4.43
C ARG A 136 17.85 23.17 -3.18
N GLU A 137 16.57 23.52 -3.32
CA GLU A 137 15.62 23.44 -2.21
C GLU A 137 15.41 21.99 -1.76
N LEU A 138 15.30 21.03 -2.70
CA LEU A 138 15.25 19.61 -2.42
C LEU A 138 16.51 19.12 -1.72
N GLN A 139 17.68 19.54 -2.17
CA GLN A 139 18.96 19.19 -1.54
C GLN A 139 19.00 19.68 -0.08
N ALA A 140 18.64 20.95 0.15
CA ALA A 140 18.57 21.52 1.50
C ALA A 140 17.55 20.82 2.39
N TYR A 141 16.44 20.34 1.83
CA TYR A 141 15.45 19.56 2.57
C TYR A 141 16.01 18.17 2.97
N ILE A 142 16.69 17.47 2.07
CA ILE A 142 17.31 16.16 2.34
C ILE A 142 18.38 16.28 3.43
N GLU A 143 19.23 17.32 3.38
CA GLU A 143 20.24 17.58 4.39
C GLU A 143 19.65 17.82 5.80
N LYS A 144 18.47 18.45 5.88
CA LYS A 144 17.77 18.72 7.15
C LYS A 144 16.98 17.54 7.68
N THR A 145 16.67 16.54 6.85
CA THR A 145 15.83 15.41 7.24
C THR A 145 16.66 14.35 7.97
N GLN A 146 16.60 14.35 9.30
CA GLN A 146 17.37 13.43 10.16
C GLN A 146 16.92 11.95 10.09
N GLN A 147 15.84 11.64 9.40
CA GLN A 147 15.25 10.29 9.32
C GLN A 147 15.78 9.44 8.16
N LEU A 148 16.63 9.97 7.30
CA LEU A 148 17.18 9.21 6.19
C LEU A 148 18.43 8.46 6.65
N ASP A 149 18.45 7.15 6.39
CA ASP A 149 19.62 6.29 6.44
C ASP A 149 20.75 6.87 5.57
N GLU A 150 21.98 6.79 6.04
CA GLU A 150 23.17 7.38 5.41
C GLU A 150 23.38 6.89 3.96
N GLN A 151 23.05 5.61 3.68
CA GLN A 151 23.10 5.05 2.33
C GLN A 151 22.05 5.66 1.39
N LYS A 152 20.83 5.85 1.90
CA LYS A 152 19.74 6.48 1.13
C LYS A 152 20.02 7.96 0.87
N ARG A 153 20.61 8.64 1.85
CA ARG A 153 21.03 10.04 1.71
C ARG A 153 22.06 10.18 0.61
N ALA A 154 23.17 9.42 0.66
CA ALA A 154 24.23 9.44 -0.33
C ALA A 154 23.70 9.11 -1.75
N PHE A 155 22.75 8.16 -1.86
CA PHE A 155 22.12 7.85 -3.14
C PHE A 155 21.31 9.03 -3.70
N LEU A 156 20.49 9.68 -2.87
CA LEU A 156 19.68 10.82 -3.28
C LEU A 156 20.55 12.03 -3.66
N GLU A 157 21.59 12.33 -2.89
CA GLU A 157 22.55 13.39 -3.17
C GLU A 157 23.27 13.16 -4.49
N SER A 158 23.70 11.91 -4.76
CA SER A 158 24.33 11.57 -6.04
C SER A 158 23.39 11.75 -7.23
N LYS A 159 22.11 11.41 -7.08
CA LYS A 159 21.09 11.61 -8.13
C LYS A 159 20.76 13.07 -8.36
N LEU A 160 20.67 13.87 -7.31
CA LEU A 160 20.46 15.31 -7.41
C LEU A 160 21.65 16.00 -8.08
N ALA A 161 22.87 15.65 -7.70
CA ALA A 161 24.09 16.17 -8.34
C ALA A 161 24.10 15.86 -9.84
N TYR A 162 23.75 14.65 -10.23
CA TYR A 162 23.61 14.27 -11.64
C TYR A 162 22.57 15.12 -12.37
N LEU A 163 21.39 15.36 -11.78
CA LEU A 163 20.34 16.17 -12.39
C LEU A 163 20.74 17.65 -12.53
N VAL A 164 21.47 18.19 -11.56
CA VAL A 164 22.00 19.55 -11.62
C VAL A 164 23.03 19.68 -12.74
N ASP A 165 23.94 18.71 -12.87
CA ASP A 165 24.95 18.67 -13.92
C ASP A 165 24.33 18.57 -15.32
N GLU A 166 23.34 17.67 -15.49
CA GLU A 166 22.61 17.49 -16.75
C GLU A 166 21.82 18.76 -17.15
N ALA A 167 21.28 19.50 -16.17
CA ALA A 167 20.58 20.75 -16.40
C ALA A 167 21.55 21.88 -16.83
N THR A 168 22.78 21.89 -16.32
CA THR A 168 23.80 22.90 -16.62
C THR A 168 24.58 22.63 -17.91
N VAL A 169 24.86 21.34 -18.22
CA VAL A 169 25.61 20.96 -19.45
C VAL A 169 24.82 21.27 -20.72
N LYS A 170 23.51 21.33 -20.69
CA LYS A 170 22.71 21.77 -21.85
C LYS A 170 22.79 23.26 -22.14
N GLU A 171 23.18 24.08 -21.19
CA GLU A 171 23.41 25.54 -21.37
C GLU A 171 24.63 25.83 -22.26
N ASP A 172 25.71 25.07 -22.10
CA ASP A 172 26.94 25.26 -22.87
C ASP A 172 26.83 24.83 -24.34
N ARG A 173 25.92 23.90 -24.66
CA ARG A 173 25.70 23.43 -26.03
C ARG A 173 24.86 24.37 -26.89
N THR A 174 24.05 25.23 -26.29
CA THR A 174 23.24 26.23 -27.01
C THR A 174 23.96 27.56 -27.22
N GLY A 175 25.01 27.81 -26.44
CA GLY A 175 25.82 29.07 -26.56
C GLY A 175 26.88 29.07 -27.67
N SER A 176 27.14 27.91 -28.32
CA SER A 176 28.29 27.81 -29.31
C SER A 176 27.88 27.85 -30.78
N THR A 177 26.67 28.27 -31.11
CA THR A 177 26.24 28.38 -32.53
C THR A 177 25.84 29.82 -32.86
N SER A 178 26.79 30.73 -32.75
CA SER A 178 26.70 32.09 -33.33
C SER A 178 28.08 32.57 -33.68
N GLN A 179 28.59 32.15 -34.83
CA GLN A 179 29.54 32.89 -35.66
C GLN A 179 29.19 32.68 -37.12
#